data_a6de72d4d9a75b1f798a28993cf72533
#
_entry.id   a6de72d4d9a75b1f798a28993cf72533
#
_cell.length_a   1.000
_cell.length_b   1.000
_cell.length_c   1.000
_cell.angle_alpha   90.00
_cell.angle_beta   90.00
_cell.angle_gamma   90.00
#
_symmetry.space_group_name_H-M   'P 1'
#
loop_
_entity.id
_entity.type
_entity.pdbx_description
1 polymer ?
#
loop_
_entity_poly.entity_id
_entity_poly.type
_entity_poly.pdbx_seq_one_letter_code
_entity_poly.pdbx_strand_id
1 'polypeptide(L)'
;MKKLISRRQFLAAAGVAVAAGALTACGGSSASTAGSAAGSAAAASGDTIKVGVMGPLTGDASVYGQAVVNGASLYIKQVNADGGVNGKQLEVIAMDEQGDETQAVTCFTKMVDQGITALVGDVTTAPTLAVAAESADYNMPMVTASATAEAVTYDAETDTVNGNVFRACFTDPFQGVKMADYAYEKLGYKKAAVIFLKGKDYNEGLAENFAKEFEAKGGTIVDQESYSEGDVDFKTQLTSILGKNPEVVFCPNYYQEVGQILAQAESVGLTVPFLGGDGWDGLEGYATADQLKDSYFCACYAKGSSAAFEDAYKAEYGEAYPNGFAPLGYDAAMTVVYGIKAAEDAGLEAGTDEYKQAVIDAIAGGTIEGITGTFTFDEHHNPVKS
;
A
#
# COMPACT_ATOMS: atom_id res chain seq x y z
N MET A 1 32.92 -6.62 16.23
CA MET A 1 32.10 -7.50 17.09
C MET A 1 30.79 -6.78 17.40
N LYS A 2 29.74 -7.08 16.64
CA LYS A 2 28.36 -6.51 16.85
C LYS A 2 27.65 -7.40 17.88
N LYS A 3 27.24 -6.81 19.01
CA LYS A 3 26.48 -7.52 20.05
C LYS A 3 25.04 -7.69 19.57
N LEU A 4 24.61 -8.92 19.37
CA LEU A 4 23.23 -9.31 19.13
C LEU A 4 22.42 -9.14 20.42
N ILE A 5 21.35 -8.37 20.36
CA ILE A 5 20.40 -8.20 21.46
C ILE A 5 19.46 -9.42 21.50
N SER A 6 19.41 -10.12 22.64
CA SER A 6 18.62 -11.33 22.81
C SER A 6 17.12 -11.01 23.00
N ARG A 7 16.26 -11.90 22.47
CA ARG A 7 14.77 -11.83 22.56
C ARG A 7 14.21 -11.60 23.98
N ARG A 8 14.99 -11.83 25.02
CA ARG A 8 14.57 -11.60 26.42
C ARG A 8 14.64 -10.14 26.86
N GLN A 9 15.34 -9.27 26.15
CA GLN A 9 15.45 -7.85 26.50
C GLN A 9 14.34 -7.00 25.88
N PHE A 10 13.67 -7.49 24.84
CA PHE A 10 12.55 -6.79 24.20
C PHE A 10 11.24 -6.86 25.01
N LEU A 11 11.05 -7.91 25.81
CA LEU A 11 9.84 -8.11 26.63
C LEU A 11 9.84 -7.40 27.98
N ALA A 12 10.92 -6.72 28.35
CA ALA A 12 11.04 -6.03 29.65
C ALA A 12 10.68 -4.53 29.62
N ALA A 13 10.38 -3.95 28.43
CA ALA A 13 10.06 -2.53 28.28
C ALA A 13 8.55 -2.20 28.21
N ALA A 14 7.68 -3.22 28.20
CA ALA A 14 6.24 -3.04 28.06
C ALA A 14 5.44 -3.41 29.32
N GLY A 15 5.90 -3.00 30.47
CA GLY A 15 5.14 -3.26 31.69
C GLY A 15 5.61 -2.39 32.83
N VAL A 16 4.98 -1.25 33.08
CA VAL A 16 4.64 -0.70 34.40
C VAL A 16 3.93 0.66 34.18
N ALA A 17 2.62 0.68 34.33
CA ALA A 17 1.88 1.80 34.91
C ALA A 17 0.41 1.42 35.09
N VAL A 18 0.11 0.67 36.17
CA VAL A 18 -1.24 0.70 36.77
C VAL A 18 -1.08 0.62 38.29
N ALA A 19 -1.81 1.51 38.95
CA ALA A 19 -2.26 1.55 40.33
C ALA A 19 -1.35 2.24 41.35
N ALA A 20 -1.82 3.37 41.87
CA ALA A 20 -2.44 3.37 43.20
C ALA A 20 -3.09 4.74 43.43
N GLY A 21 -4.38 4.70 43.60
CA GLY A 21 -5.18 5.82 44.11
C GLY A 21 -5.24 5.81 45.62
N ALA A 22 -5.63 7.00 46.10
CA ALA A 22 -6.31 7.33 47.36
C ALA A 22 -5.50 7.32 48.67
N LEU A 23 -5.40 8.48 49.30
CA LEU A 23 -6.11 8.87 50.49
C LEU A 23 -5.50 10.10 51.20
N THR A 24 -6.32 11.13 51.29
CA THR A 24 -6.62 12.01 52.43
C THR A 24 -5.59 12.96 53.03
N ALA A 25 -5.99 14.18 52.99
CA ALA A 25 -6.30 15.11 54.07
C ALA A 25 -5.26 16.12 54.55
N CYS A 26 -5.72 17.39 54.45
CA CYS A 26 -5.56 18.53 55.35
C CYS A 26 -4.20 19.19 55.63
N GLY A 27 -4.17 20.45 55.29
CA GLY A 27 -3.55 21.42 56.18
C GLY A 27 -2.53 22.39 55.60
N GLY A 28 -2.96 23.62 55.27
CA GLY A 28 -2.20 24.80 55.72
C GLY A 28 -1.23 25.49 54.79
N SER A 29 -1.70 26.63 54.27
CA SER A 29 -1.02 27.95 54.15
C SER A 29 0.19 28.16 53.21
N SER A 30 -0.09 29.01 52.23
CA SER A 30 0.66 30.20 51.78
C SER A 30 2.10 30.08 51.33
N ALA A 31 2.34 30.29 50.05
CA ALA A 31 3.02 31.47 49.52
C ALA A 31 3.32 31.35 48.04
N SER A 32 3.02 32.42 47.33
CA SER A 32 3.37 32.88 45.99
C SER A 32 4.73 32.43 45.46
N THR A 33 4.83 32.03 44.19
CA THR A 33 5.33 32.90 43.11
C THR A 33 5.47 32.16 41.79
N ALA A 34 5.08 32.87 40.75
CA ALA A 34 5.62 32.87 39.40
C ALA A 34 5.50 31.61 38.51
N GLY A 35 4.49 31.59 37.66
CA GLY A 35 4.54 31.57 36.24
C GLY A 35 5.51 30.64 35.52
N SER A 36 4.98 29.53 35.08
CA SER A 36 5.32 28.95 33.79
C SER A 36 4.03 28.36 33.22
N ALA A 37 3.45 29.06 32.25
CA ALA A 37 2.36 28.55 31.47
C ALA A 37 2.90 27.44 30.58
N ALA A 38 2.90 26.20 31.11
CA ALA A 38 2.84 25.01 30.27
C ALA A 38 1.40 24.96 29.75
N GLY A 39 1.23 25.30 28.48
CA GLY A 39 -0.02 25.10 27.79
C GLY A 39 -0.36 23.62 27.85
N SER A 40 -1.25 23.23 28.78
CA SER A 40 -2.01 22.00 28.66
C SER A 40 -2.82 22.16 27.39
N ALA A 41 -2.42 21.46 26.32
CA ALA A 41 -3.34 21.13 25.25
C ALA A 41 -4.52 20.47 25.92
N ALA A 42 -5.65 21.15 25.97
CA ALA A 42 -6.91 20.58 26.38
C ALA A 42 -7.17 19.39 25.47
N ALA A 43 -7.14 18.18 26.01
CA ALA A 43 -7.71 17.04 25.33
C ALA A 43 -9.16 17.41 25.03
N ALA A 44 -9.45 17.65 23.75
CA ALA A 44 -10.81 17.85 23.29
C ALA A 44 -11.56 16.56 23.59
N SER A 45 -12.54 16.63 24.49
CA SER A 45 -13.53 15.58 24.70
C SER A 45 -14.55 15.64 23.55
N GLY A 46 -14.09 15.50 22.32
CA GLY A 46 -14.93 15.34 21.14
C GLY A 46 -14.94 13.89 20.70
N ASP A 47 -16.02 13.46 20.10
CA ASP A 47 -16.13 12.13 19.54
C ASP A 47 -14.95 11.89 18.56
N THR A 48 -14.33 10.72 18.68
CA THR A 48 -13.21 10.32 17.83
C THR A 48 -13.75 9.65 16.57
N ILE A 49 -13.23 9.99 15.40
CA ILE A 49 -13.55 9.33 14.13
C ILE A 49 -12.55 8.20 13.92
N LYS A 50 -13.03 6.98 13.75
CA LYS A 50 -12.19 5.81 13.59
C LYS A 50 -11.96 5.49 12.11
N VAL A 51 -10.69 5.34 11.74
CA VAL A 51 -10.25 4.98 10.38
C VAL A 51 -9.52 3.65 10.45
N GLY A 52 -10.00 2.66 9.69
CA GLY A 52 -9.28 1.41 9.51
C GLY A 52 -8.04 1.62 8.64
N VAL A 53 -6.94 0.98 9.00
CA VAL A 53 -5.73 0.93 8.16
C VAL A 53 -5.24 -0.51 8.14
N MET A 54 -5.27 -1.17 6.99
CA MET A 54 -5.01 -2.60 6.88
C MET A 54 -3.95 -2.92 5.85
N GLY A 55 -3.16 -3.94 6.12
CA GLY A 55 -2.14 -4.48 5.23
C GLY A 55 -1.32 -5.58 5.91
N PRO A 56 -0.51 -6.33 5.15
CA PRO A 56 0.37 -7.36 5.67
C PRO A 56 1.51 -6.74 6.49
N LEU A 57 1.38 -6.72 7.81
CA LEU A 57 2.44 -6.22 8.70
C LEU A 57 3.48 -7.31 8.99
N THR A 58 3.10 -8.56 8.79
CA THR A 58 3.98 -9.75 8.85
C THR A 58 3.79 -10.59 7.59
N GLY A 59 4.63 -11.64 7.41
CA GLY A 59 4.59 -12.48 6.20
C GLY A 59 5.39 -11.90 5.03
N ASP A 60 5.15 -12.46 3.85
CA ASP A 60 6.00 -12.28 2.67
C ASP A 60 5.89 -10.89 2.02
N ALA A 61 4.76 -10.20 2.18
CA ALA A 61 4.53 -8.85 1.66
C ALA A 61 4.67 -7.76 2.74
N SER A 62 5.27 -8.07 3.90
CA SER A 62 5.31 -7.17 5.06
C SER A 62 6.03 -5.85 4.82
N VAL A 63 6.99 -5.81 3.89
CA VAL A 63 7.69 -4.57 3.51
C VAL A 63 6.71 -3.55 2.91
N TYR A 64 5.73 -4.00 2.13
CA TYR A 64 4.69 -3.13 1.58
C TYR A 64 3.69 -2.68 2.64
N GLY A 65 3.14 -3.64 3.41
CA GLY A 65 2.10 -3.36 4.40
C GLY A 65 2.59 -2.39 5.49
N GLN A 66 3.78 -2.61 6.02
CA GLN A 66 4.39 -1.70 6.99
C GLN A 66 4.58 -0.30 6.40
N ALA A 67 5.02 -0.19 5.15
CA ALA A 67 5.19 1.08 4.47
C ALA A 67 3.85 1.83 4.30
N VAL A 68 2.79 1.16 3.82
CA VAL A 68 1.45 1.74 3.67
C VAL A 68 0.89 2.19 5.01
N VAL A 69 0.92 1.33 6.03
CA VAL A 69 0.37 1.65 7.36
C VAL A 69 1.13 2.82 8.00
N ASN A 70 2.44 2.87 7.85
CA ASN A 70 3.25 3.97 8.34
C ASN A 70 2.93 5.28 7.58
N GLY A 71 2.84 5.24 6.26
CA GLY A 71 2.48 6.40 5.45
C GLY A 71 1.11 6.97 5.82
N ALA A 72 0.10 6.10 5.91
CA ALA A 72 -1.26 6.47 6.30
C ALA A 72 -1.32 7.04 7.73
N SER A 73 -0.64 6.39 8.68
CA SER A 73 -0.58 6.83 10.08
C SER A 73 0.12 8.19 10.22
N LEU A 74 1.17 8.44 9.42
CA LEU A 74 1.86 9.72 9.40
C LEU A 74 0.92 10.85 8.98
N TYR A 75 0.15 10.67 7.89
CA TYR A 75 -0.81 11.68 7.46
C TYR A 75 -1.88 11.96 8.53
N ILE A 76 -2.49 10.90 9.06
CA ILE A 76 -3.52 11.04 10.10
C ILE A 76 -2.96 11.73 11.35
N LYS A 77 -1.72 11.44 11.75
CA LYS A 77 -1.05 12.11 12.86
C LYS A 77 -0.86 13.61 12.59
N GLN A 78 -0.52 14.00 11.37
CA GLN A 78 -0.38 15.40 10.98
C GLN A 78 -1.73 16.12 11.03
N VAL A 79 -2.80 15.53 10.49
CA VAL A 79 -4.16 16.07 10.58
C VAL A 79 -4.57 16.27 12.04
N ASN A 80 -4.27 15.32 12.92
CA ASN A 80 -4.56 15.41 14.34
C ASN A 80 -3.76 16.52 15.04
N ALA A 81 -2.50 16.74 14.65
CA ALA A 81 -1.68 17.81 15.18
C ALA A 81 -2.22 19.20 14.77
N ASP A 82 -2.85 19.30 13.61
CA ASP A 82 -3.50 20.51 13.11
C ASP A 82 -4.93 20.71 13.68
N GLY A 83 -5.36 19.88 14.61
CA GLY A 83 -6.64 19.99 15.31
C GLY A 83 -7.71 18.98 14.90
N GLY A 84 -7.36 18.02 14.03
CA GLY A 84 -8.27 16.99 13.54
C GLY A 84 -9.25 17.49 12.49
N VAL A 85 -10.31 16.72 12.25
CA VAL A 85 -11.39 17.09 11.32
C VAL A 85 -12.51 17.74 12.10
N ASN A 86 -12.78 19.02 11.88
CA ASN A 86 -13.77 19.82 12.62
C ASN A 86 -13.62 19.75 14.15
N GLY A 87 -12.37 19.63 14.65
CA GLY A 87 -12.06 19.51 16.07
C GLY A 87 -12.15 18.09 16.62
N LYS A 88 -12.56 17.10 15.83
CA LYS A 88 -12.55 15.69 16.19
C LYS A 88 -11.20 15.06 15.81
N GLN A 89 -10.66 14.24 16.70
CA GLN A 89 -9.44 13.50 16.41
C GLN A 89 -9.75 12.24 15.58
N LEU A 90 -8.83 11.87 14.71
CA LEU A 90 -8.87 10.61 13.96
C LEU A 90 -8.12 9.52 14.75
N GLU A 91 -8.75 8.36 14.95
CA GLU A 91 -8.13 7.19 15.58
C GLU A 91 -7.84 6.14 14.51
N VAL A 92 -6.58 5.72 14.40
CA VAL A 92 -6.17 4.64 13.49
C VAL A 92 -6.42 3.30 14.16
N ILE A 93 -7.23 2.45 13.52
CA ILE A 93 -7.39 1.04 13.86
C ILE A 93 -6.57 0.23 12.84
N ALA A 94 -5.35 -0.16 13.22
CA ALA A 94 -4.46 -0.92 12.34
C ALA A 94 -4.59 -2.43 12.57
N MET A 95 -4.65 -3.23 11.48
CA MET A 95 -4.68 -4.70 11.56
C MET A 95 -3.74 -5.33 10.54
N ASP A 96 -3.16 -6.48 10.95
CA ASP A 96 -2.26 -7.34 10.16
C ASP A 96 -3.06 -8.51 9.60
N GLU A 97 -3.19 -8.59 8.28
CA GLU A 97 -3.87 -9.68 7.57
C GLU A 97 -2.89 -10.71 6.99
N GLN A 98 -1.57 -10.47 7.11
CA GLN A 98 -0.48 -11.40 6.78
C GLN A 98 -0.37 -11.79 5.29
N GLY A 99 -1.03 -11.05 4.38
CA GLY A 99 -1.13 -11.37 2.96
C GLY A 99 -2.15 -12.47 2.64
N ASP A 100 -3.04 -12.80 3.59
CA ASP A 100 -4.03 -13.87 3.47
C ASP A 100 -5.44 -13.30 3.27
N GLU A 101 -6.12 -13.72 2.20
CA GLU A 101 -7.46 -13.25 1.83
C GLU A 101 -8.51 -13.50 2.94
N THR A 102 -8.45 -14.64 3.62
CA THR A 102 -9.38 -14.99 4.69
C THR A 102 -9.12 -14.15 5.94
N GLN A 103 -7.84 -13.90 6.26
CA GLN A 103 -7.48 -13.04 7.37
C GLN A 103 -7.88 -11.59 7.07
N ALA A 104 -7.76 -11.13 5.83
CA ALA A 104 -8.15 -9.79 5.42
C ALA A 104 -9.64 -9.53 5.68
N VAL A 105 -10.53 -10.42 5.26
CA VAL A 105 -11.97 -10.36 5.58
C VAL A 105 -12.22 -10.40 7.10
N THR A 106 -11.48 -11.25 7.82
CA THR A 106 -11.60 -11.34 9.29
C THR A 106 -11.16 -10.03 9.97
N CYS A 107 -10.07 -9.44 9.52
CA CYS A 107 -9.58 -8.15 10.01
C CYS A 107 -10.57 -7.03 9.72
N PHE A 108 -11.07 -6.97 8.48
CA PHE A 108 -12.08 -5.99 8.07
C PHE A 108 -13.33 -6.06 8.95
N THR A 109 -13.92 -7.25 9.13
CA THR A 109 -15.11 -7.44 9.97
C THR A 109 -14.87 -6.98 11.42
N LYS A 110 -13.70 -7.29 11.98
CA LYS A 110 -13.32 -6.79 13.31
C LYS A 110 -13.18 -5.27 13.37
N MET A 111 -12.69 -4.63 12.31
CA MET A 111 -12.62 -3.17 12.22
C MET A 111 -14.02 -2.55 12.16
N VAL A 112 -14.93 -3.15 11.39
CA VAL A 112 -16.36 -2.75 11.35
C VAL A 112 -16.98 -2.83 12.73
N ASP A 113 -16.77 -3.93 13.47
CA ASP A 113 -17.25 -4.11 14.85
C ASP A 113 -16.68 -3.05 15.81
N GLN A 114 -15.49 -2.53 15.53
CA GLN A 114 -14.89 -1.43 16.29
C GLN A 114 -15.41 -0.06 15.87
N GLY A 115 -16.23 0.02 14.81
CA GLY A 115 -16.91 1.23 14.38
C GLY A 115 -16.04 2.13 13.51
N ILE A 116 -15.25 1.58 12.60
CA ILE A 116 -14.57 2.38 11.57
C ILE A 116 -15.58 3.04 10.64
N THR A 117 -15.25 4.22 10.14
CA THR A 117 -16.10 5.00 9.21
C THR A 117 -15.59 4.96 7.78
N ALA A 118 -14.34 4.58 7.59
CA ALA A 118 -13.69 4.38 6.31
C ALA A 118 -12.45 3.49 6.47
N LEU A 119 -11.96 2.93 5.36
CA LEU A 119 -10.81 2.02 5.31
C LEU A 119 -9.73 2.53 4.36
N VAL A 120 -8.50 2.62 4.83
CA VAL A 120 -7.27 2.65 4.01
C VAL A 120 -6.74 1.23 3.92
N GLY A 121 -6.77 0.64 2.74
CA GLY A 121 -6.34 -0.75 2.54
C GLY A 121 -7.26 -1.47 1.52
N ASP A 122 -7.01 -2.73 1.09
CA ASP A 122 -5.82 -3.42 1.53
C ASP A 122 -4.60 -3.02 0.66
N VAL A 123 -3.50 -3.77 0.74
CA VAL A 123 -2.22 -3.39 0.10
C VAL A 123 -1.97 -4.19 -1.17
N THR A 124 -2.08 -5.53 -1.11
CA THR A 124 -1.89 -6.41 -2.25
C THR A 124 -3.22 -6.81 -2.88
N THR A 125 -3.21 -7.16 -4.16
CA THR A 125 -4.44 -7.35 -4.95
C THR A 125 -5.39 -8.39 -4.37
N ALA A 126 -4.94 -9.61 -4.06
CA ALA A 126 -5.85 -10.70 -3.68
C ALA A 126 -6.58 -10.42 -2.35
N PRO A 127 -5.93 -10.01 -1.24
CA PRO A 127 -6.63 -9.57 -0.04
C PRO A 127 -7.54 -8.36 -0.28
N THR A 128 -7.13 -7.41 -1.14
CA THR A 128 -7.94 -6.24 -1.48
C THR A 128 -9.25 -6.63 -2.16
N LEU A 129 -9.21 -7.56 -3.11
CA LEU A 129 -10.41 -8.08 -3.79
C LEU A 129 -11.39 -8.72 -2.80
N ALA A 130 -10.88 -9.54 -1.87
CA ALA A 130 -11.70 -10.18 -0.85
C ALA A 130 -12.38 -9.15 0.06
N VAL A 131 -11.64 -8.13 0.48
CA VAL A 131 -12.18 -7.05 1.33
C VAL A 131 -13.11 -6.13 0.55
N ALA A 132 -12.82 -5.82 -0.71
CA ALA A 132 -13.69 -5.00 -1.55
C ALA A 132 -15.08 -5.63 -1.69
N ALA A 133 -15.14 -6.95 -1.94
CA ALA A 133 -16.41 -7.68 -2.00
C ALA A 133 -17.20 -7.61 -0.69
N GLU A 134 -16.55 -7.83 0.46
CA GLU A 134 -17.19 -7.76 1.78
C GLU A 134 -17.59 -6.31 2.15
N SER A 135 -16.78 -5.32 1.79
CA SER A 135 -17.00 -3.91 2.14
C SER A 135 -18.26 -3.31 1.53
N ALA A 136 -18.73 -3.86 0.41
CA ALA A 136 -19.95 -3.43 -0.28
C ALA A 136 -21.20 -3.59 0.60
N ASP A 137 -21.30 -4.68 1.39
CA ASP A 137 -22.43 -4.94 2.28
C ASP A 137 -22.56 -3.91 3.42
N TYR A 138 -21.45 -3.22 3.73
CA TYR A 138 -21.39 -2.18 4.75
C TYR A 138 -21.38 -0.76 4.18
N ASN A 139 -21.46 -0.61 2.85
CA ASN A 139 -21.22 0.66 2.15
C ASN A 139 -19.96 1.37 2.69
N MET A 140 -18.90 0.61 2.96
CA MET A 140 -17.70 1.11 3.62
C MET A 140 -16.80 1.85 2.60
N PRO A 141 -16.57 3.16 2.74
CA PRO A 141 -15.61 3.87 1.90
C PRO A 141 -14.23 3.23 2.03
N MET A 142 -13.65 2.77 0.94
CA MET A 142 -12.38 2.05 0.92
C MET A 142 -11.45 2.65 -0.11
N VAL A 143 -10.21 2.96 0.30
CA VAL A 143 -9.15 3.41 -0.61
C VAL A 143 -7.95 2.50 -0.45
N THR A 144 -7.70 1.65 -1.46
CA THR A 144 -6.45 0.89 -1.49
C THR A 144 -5.28 1.79 -1.87
N ALA A 145 -4.18 1.64 -1.16
CA ALA A 145 -2.95 2.36 -1.49
C ALA A 145 -2.31 1.84 -2.79
N SER A 146 -2.31 0.51 -3.00
CA SER A 146 -1.39 -0.13 -3.94
C SER A 146 -1.92 -1.39 -4.64
N ALA A 147 -3.16 -1.79 -4.46
CA ALA A 147 -3.73 -2.90 -5.21
C ALA A 147 -4.06 -2.46 -6.65
N THR A 148 -3.35 -3.00 -7.62
CA THR A 148 -3.26 -2.49 -9.00
C THR A 148 -4.13 -3.23 -10.00
N ALA A 149 -4.63 -4.44 -9.68
CA ALA A 149 -5.50 -5.17 -10.60
C ALA A 149 -6.79 -4.39 -10.92
N GLU A 150 -7.22 -4.44 -12.18
CA GLU A 150 -8.38 -3.69 -12.64
C GLU A 150 -9.65 -4.04 -11.84
N ALA A 151 -9.84 -5.34 -11.56
CA ALA A 151 -10.98 -5.87 -10.83
C ALA A 151 -11.19 -5.31 -9.42
N VAL A 152 -10.19 -4.66 -8.82
CA VAL A 152 -10.31 -4.03 -7.49
C VAL A 152 -11.39 -2.95 -7.47
N THR A 153 -11.50 -2.15 -8.52
CA THR A 153 -12.48 -1.05 -8.60
C THR A 153 -13.53 -1.25 -9.70
N TYR A 154 -13.24 -2.09 -10.70
CA TYR A 154 -14.10 -2.28 -11.85
C TYR A 154 -14.03 -3.73 -12.37
N ASP A 155 -15.17 -4.39 -12.44
CA ASP A 155 -15.32 -5.71 -13.06
C ASP A 155 -15.67 -5.53 -14.54
N ALA A 156 -14.71 -5.80 -15.41
CA ALA A 156 -14.86 -5.66 -16.87
C ALA A 156 -15.79 -6.73 -17.49
N GLU A 157 -15.99 -7.88 -16.83
CA GLU A 157 -16.89 -8.94 -17.35
C GLU A 157 -18.37 -8.56 -17.18
N THR A 158 -18.70 -7.91 -16.06
CA THR A 158 -20.06 -7.50 -15.73
C THR A 158 -20.33 -6.02 -15.98
N ASP A 159 -19.32 -5.25 -16.41
CA ASP A 159 -19.37 -3.80 -16.58
C ASP A 159 -19.85 -3.10 -15.28
N THR A 160 -19.29 -3.50 -14.15
CA THR A 160 -19.73 -3.03 -12.82
C THR A 160 -18.59 -2.37 -12.06
N VAL A 161 -18.84 -1.15 -11.58
CA VAL A 161 -17.94 -0.41 -10.70
C VAL A 161 -18.20 -0.79 -9.24
N ASN A 162 -17.15 -1.07 -8.48
CA ASN A 162 -17.22 -1.23 -7.03
C ASN A 162 -17.39 0.16 -6.38
N GLY A 163 -18.66 0.60 -6.22
CA GLY A 163 -19.03 1.97 -5.96
C GLY A 163 -18.43 2.62 -4.71
N ASN A 164 -18.02 1.82 -3.73
CA ASN A 164 -17.42 2.28 -2.47
C ASN A 164 -15.88 2.15 -2.44
N VAL A 165 -15.24 1.62 -3.51
CA VAL A 165 -13.81 1.31 -3.55
C VAL A 165 -13.07 2.20 -4.53
N PHE A 166 -11.95 2.77 -4.09
CA PHE A 166 -11.05 3.64 -4.84
C PHE A 166 -9.61 3.17 -4.70
N ARG A 167 -8.71 3.66 -5.56
CA ARG A 167 -7.28 3.39 -5.44
C ARG A 167 -6.43 4.65 -5.51
N ALA A 168 -5.27 4.66 -4.85
CA ALA A 168 -4.29 5.74 -4.96
C ALA A 168 -3.17 5.44 -5.97
N CYS A 169 -3.00 4.18 -6.37
CA CYS A 169 -1.98 3.71 -7.34
C CYS A 169 -2.51 3.70 -8.77
N PHE A 170 -1.62 3.42 -9.72
CA PHE A 170 -1.97 3.09 -11.11
C PHE A 170 -2.52 1.65 -11.23
N THR A 171 -2.90 1.24 -12.44
CA THR A 171 -3.44 -0.10 -12.73
C THR A 171 -2.42 -1.01 -13.40
N ASP A 172 -2.65 -2.33 -13.35
CA ASP A 172 -1.83 -3.32 -14.07
C ASP A 172 -1.81 -3.12 -15.58
N PRO A 173 -2.93 -2.79 -16.27
CA PRO A 173 -2.88 -2.42 -17.67
C PRO A 173 -1.92 -1.24 -17.94
N PHE A 174 -1.94 -0.21 -17.11
CA PHE A 174 -1.02 0.92 -17.26
C PHE A 174 0.45 0.50 -17.09
N GLN A 175 0.76 -0.28 -16.06
CA GLN A 175 2.12 -0.76 -15.80
C GLN A 175 2.63 -1.66 -16.93
N GLY A 176 1.83 -2.67 -17.33
CA GLY A 176 2.19 -3.61 -18.38
C GLY A 176 2.51 -2.90 -19.69
N VAL A 177 1.63 -1.97 -20.11
CA VAL A 177 1.84 -1.14 -21.31
C VAL A 177 3.10 -0.29 -21.18
N LYS A 178 3.31 0.41 -20.05
CA LYS A 178 4.49 1.26 -19.86
C LYS A 178 5.80 0.48 -19.85
N MET A 179 5.82 -0.71 -19.28
CA MET A 179 7.02 -1.56 -19.27
C MET A 179 7.31 -2.14 -20.65
N ALA A 180 6.27 -2.49 -21.43
CA ALA A 180 6.42 -2.90 -22.82
C ALA A 180 6.95 -1.75 -23.72
N ASP A 181 6.39 -0.54 -23.57
CA ASP A 181 6.87 0.68 -24.23
C ASP A 181 8.35 0.91 -23.93
N TYR A 182 8.70 0.84 -22.64
CA TYR A 182 10.07 1.08 -22.20
C TYR A 182 11.03 0.02 -22.75
N ALA A 183 10.66 -1.24 -22.68
CA ALA A 183 11.45 -2.35 -23.20
C ALA A 183 11.70 -2.22 -24.71
N TYR A 184 10.65 -1.94 -25.48
CA TYR A 184 10.73 -1.88 -26.94
C TYR A 184 11.34 -0.60 -27.46
N GLU A 185 10.88 0.57 -26.96
CA GLU A 185 11.23 1.88 -27.53
C GLU A 185 12.52 2.48 -26.92
N LYS A 186 12.72 2.28 -25.62
CA LYS A 186 13.85 2.88 -24.90
C LYS A 186 15.04 1.94 -24.79
N LEU A 187 14.80 0.68 -24.43
CA LEU A 187 15.86 -0.31 -24.31
C LEU A 187 16.17 -1.01 -25.65
N GLY A 188 15.25 -0.97 -26.60
CA GLY A 188 15.46 -1.47 -27.96
C GLY A 188 15.26 -2.97 -28.12
N TYR A 189 14.76 -3.68 -27.11
CA TYR A 189 14.51 -5.11 -27.13
C TYR A 189 13.42 -5.49 -28.13
N LYS A 190 13.62 -6.62 -28.80
CA LYS A 190 12.69 -7.15 -29.81
C LYS A 190 12.16 -8.53 -29.46
N LYS A 191 12.81 -9.21 -28.51
CA LYS A 191 12.44 -10.55 -28.05
C LYS A 191 12.36 -10.54 -26.54
N ALA A 192 11.17 -10.73 -26.02
CA ALA A 192 10.93 -10.84 -24.58
C ALA A 192 10.40 -12.24 -24.23
N ALA A 193 10.73 -12.71 -23.04
CA ALA A 193 10.01 -13.80 -22.39
C ALA A 193 9.28 -13.25 -21.16
N VAL A 194 8.28 -14.02 -20.69
CA VAL A 194 7.50 -13.69 -19.50
C VAL A 194 7.52 -14.88 -18.55
N ILE A 195 7.68 -14.61 -17.24
CA ILE A 195 7.52 -15.61 -16.17
C ILE A 195 6.65 -15.03 -15.06
N PHE A 196 5.54 -15.71 -14.70
CA PHE A 196 4.57 -15.17 -13.77
C PHE A 196 3.87 -16.25 -12.93
N LEU A 197 3.34 -15.85 -11.78
CA LEU A 197 2.47 -16.68 -10.95
C LEU A 197 1.07 -16.73 -11.57
N LYS A 198 0.58 -17.94 -11.89
CA LYS A 198 -0.75 -18.13 -12.46
C LYS A 198 -1.84 -18.13 -11.39
N GLY A 199 -3.06 -17.73 -11.79
CA GLY A 199 -4.24 -17.71 -10.92
C GLY A 199 -4.29 -16.54 -9.95
N LYS A 200 -3.49 -15.49 -10.18
CA LYS A 200 -3.51 -14.25 -9.41
C LYS A 200 -3.65 -13.06 -10.35
N ASP A 201 -4.67 -12.24 -10.14
CA ASP A 201 -5.05 -11.13 -11.04
C ASP A 201 -3.89 -10.14 -11.27
N TYR A 202 -3.12 -9.80 -10.24
CA TYR A 202 -1.95 -8.93 -10.35
C TYR A 202 -0.93 -9.45 -11.37
N ASN A 203 -0.52 -10.71 -11.20
CA ASN A 203 0.54 -11.31 -12.01
C ASN A 203 0.08 -11.55 -13.46
N GLU A 204 -1.16 -12.05 -13.63
CA GLU A 204 -1.73 -12.33 -14.95
C GLU A 204 -2.05 -11.05 -15.70
N GLY A 205 -2.65 -10.04 -15.03
CA GLY A 205 -2.97 -8.75 -15.63
C GLY A 205 -1.74 -8.02 -16.15
N LEU A 206 -0.66 -7.99 -15.38
CA LEU A 206 0.61 -7.42 -15.82
C LEU A 206 1.23 -8.19 -16.99
N ALA A 207 1.29 -9.53 -16.89
CA ALA A 207 1.87 -10.39 -17.92
C ALA A 207 1.14 -10.26 -19.26
N GLU A 208 -0.20 -10.26 -19.23
CA GLU A 208 -1.04 -10.12 -20.41
C GLU A 208 -0.87 -8.77 -21.09
N ASN A 209 -0.96 -7.68 -20.32
CA ASN A 209 -0.87 -6.32 -20.87
C ASN A 209 0.54 -6.01 -21.39
N PHE A 210 1.59 -6.49 -20.72
CA PHE A 210 2.95 -6.38 -21.25
C PHE A 210 3.10 -7.13 -22.57
N ALA A 211 2.68 -8.40 -22.63
CA ALA A 211 2.82 -9.22 -23.83
C ALA A 211 2.07 -8.61 -25.02
N LYS A 212 0.81 -8.24 -24.81
CA LYS A 212 -0.05 -7.62 -25.82
C LYS A 212 0.55 -6.35 -26.39
N GLU A 213 1.01 -5.44 -25.54
CA GLU A 213 1.59 -4.17 -26.00
C GLU A 213 2.95 -4.38 -26.68
N PHE A 214 3.80 -5.26 -26.12
CA PHE A 214 5.11 -5.54 -26.73
C PHE A 214 4.98 -6.11 -28.13
N GLU A 215 4.01 -7.00 -28.37
CA GLU A 215 3.69 -7.53 -29.70
C GLU A 215 3.06 -6.49 -30.63
N ALA A 216 2.16 -5.64 -30.09
CA ALA A 216 1.55 -4.54 -30.86
C ALA A 216 2.60 -3.55 -31.40
N LYS A 217 3.72 -3.38 -30.68
CA LYS A 217 4.87 -2.57 -31.15
C LYS A 217 5.77 -3.28 -32.15
N GLY A 218 5.53 -4.56 -32.43
CA GLY A 218 6.34 -5.37 -33.36
C GLY A 218 7.42 -6.18 -32.66
N GLY A 219 7.40 -6.29 -31.35
CA GLY A 219 8.19 -7.24 -30.57
C GLY A 219 7.67 -8.67 -30.70
N THR A 220 8.37 -9.62 -30.12
CA THR A 220 7.97 -11.01 -30.08
C THR A 220 8.10 -11.55 -28.66
N ILE A 221 7.04 -12.11 -28.12
CA ILE A 221 7.10 -12.91 -26.89
C ILE A 221 7.57 -14.31 -27.30
N VAL A 222 8.83 -14.62 -27.01
CA VAL A 222 9.47 -15.88 -27.46
C VAL A 222 9.15 -17.06 -26.54
N ASP A 223 8.76 -16.78 -25.29
CA ASP A 223 8.30 -17.79 -24.32
C ASP A 223 7.42 -17.13 -23.25
N GLN A 224 6.47 -17.89 -22.71
CA GLN A 224 5.64 -17.45 -21.61
C GLN A 224 5.44 -18.62 -20.66
N GLU A 225 6.11 -18.55 -19.54
CA GLU A 225 6.13 -19.58 -18.52
C GLU A 225 5.38 -19.15 -17.26
N SER A 226 4.72 -20.09 -16.63
CA SER A 226 4.02 -19.86 -15.37
C SER A 226 4.39 -20.87 -14.32
N TYR A 227 4.15 -20.52 -13.07
CA TYR A 227 4.29 -21.40 -11.91
C TYR A 227 3.08 -21.24 -10.99
N SER A 228 2.96 -22.10 -9.97
CA SER A 228 1.86 -22.09 -9.02
C SER A 228 2.29 -21.50 -7.67
N GLU A 229 1.33 -21.00 -6.91
CA GLU A 229 1.56 -20.53 -5.55
C GLU A 229 2.23 -21.62 -4.69
N GLY A 230 3.27 -21.23 -3.96
CA GLY A 230 4.07 -22.14 -3.14
C GLY A 230 5.19 -22.86 -3.88
N ASP A 231 5.32 -22.69 -5.19
CA ASP A 231 6.50 -23.19 -5.92
C ASP A 231 7.76 -22.44 -5.50
N VAL A 232 8.86 -23.16 -5.30
CA VAL A 232 10.15 -22.61 -4.89
C VAL A 232 11.30 -22.98 -5.83
N ASP A 233 11.02 -23.79 -6.86
CA ASP A 233 11.97 -24.20 -7.89
C ASP A 233 11.45 -23.80 -9.28
N PHE A 234 12.11 -22.85 -9.89
CA PHE A 234 11.75 -22.21 -11.16
C PHE A 234 12.69 -22.63 -12.30
N LYS A 235 13.63 -23.58 -12.06
CA LYS A 235 14.68 -23.92 -13.03
C LYS A 235 14.13 -24.50 -14.33
N THR A 236 13.01 -25.21 -14.27
CA THR A 236 12.36 -25.77 -15.46
C THR A 236 11.91 -24.65 -16.39
N GLN A 237 11.16 -23.67 -15.86
CA GLN A 237 10.67 -22.51 -16.59
C GLN A 237 11.83 -21.65 -17.11
N LEU A 238 12.81 -21.38 -16.26
CA LEU A 238 13.99 -20.56 -16.60
C LEU A 238 14.87 -21.25 -17.67
N THR A 239 14.97 -22.58 -17.66
CA THR A 239 15.68 -23.35 -18.72
C THR A 239 14.91 -23.30 -20.04
N SER A 240 13.58 -23.38 -20.03
CA SER A 240 12.74 -23.19 -21.22
C SER A 240 13.01 -21.82 -21.84
N ILE A 241 12.89 -20.76 -21.02
CA ILE A 241 13.14 -19.36 -21.41
C ILE A 241 14.53 -19.21 -21.99
N LEU A 242 15.57 -19.72 -21.34
CA LEU A 242 16.96 -19.68 -21.84
C LEU A 242 17.07 -20.29 -23.24
N GLY A 243 16.39 -21.41 -23.48
CA GLY A 243 16.38 -22.11 -24.78
C GLY A 243 15.77 -21.30 -25.93
N LYS A 244 14.99 -20.26 -25.63
CA LYS A 244 14.36 -19.36 -26.62
C LYS A 244 15.18 -18.13 -26.96
N ASN A 245 16.29 -17.90 -26.25
CA ASN A 245 17.18 -16.75 -26.44
C ASN A 245 16.45 -15.39 -26.40
N PRO A 246 15.75 -15.05 -25.32
CA PRO A 246 15.17 -13.73 -25.14
C PRO A 246 16.28 -12.67 -24.98
N GLU A 247 15.95 -11.40 -25.22
CA GLU A 247 16.81 -10.26 -24.92
C GLU A 247 16.50 -9.69 -23.52
N VAL A 248 15.30 -9.97 -23.01
CA VAL A 248 14.80 -9.51 -21.72
C VAL A 248 13.73 -10.47 -21.20
N VAL A 249 13.58 -10.56 -19.87
CA VAL A 249 12.48 -11.29 -19.22
C VAL A 249 11.62 -10.31 -18.44
N PHE A 250 10.29 -10.33 -18.68
CA PHE A 250 9.33 -9.65 -17.83
C PHE A 250 8.86 -10.60 -16.72
N CYS A 251 9.02 -10.18 -15.47
CA CYS A 251 8.76 -10.99 -14.27
C CYS A 251 7.85 -10.23 -13.30
N PRO A 252 6.52 -10.16 -13.57
CA PRO A 252 5.57 -9.41 -12.76
C PRO A 252 5.18 -10.17 -11.51
N ASN A 253 6.07 -10.22 -10.53
CA ASN A 253 5.90 -10.90 -9.25
C ASN A 253 6.35 -10.01 -8.10
N TYR A 254 6.13 -10.44 -6.85
CA TYR A 254 6.56 -9.73 -5.66
C TYR A 254 8.02 -10.00 -5.31
N TYR A 255 8.66 -9.08 -4.63
CA TYR A 255 10.11 -9.02 -4.40
C TYR A 255 10.74 -10.31 -3.87
N GLN A 256 10.08 -11.06 -3.00
CA GLN A 256 10.65 -12.29 -2.44
C GLN A 256 10.79 -13.40 -3.48
N GLU A 257 9.73 -13.64 -4.25
CA GLU A 257 9.75 -14.62 -5.34
C GLU A 257 10.68 -14.19 -6.47
N VAL A 258 10.68 -12.89 -6.80
CA VAL A 258 11.60 -12.34 -7.81
C VAL A 258 13.05 -12.57 -7.40
N GLY A 259 13.41 -12.34 -6.13
CA GLY A 259 14.74 -12.64 -5.63
C GLY A 259 15.15 -14.12 -5.81
N GLN A 260 14.22 -15.05 -5.57
CA GLN A 260 14.43 -16.48 -5.79
C GLN A 260 14.56 -16.83 -7.28
N ILE A 261 13.71 -16.23 -8.13
CA ILE A 261 13.73 -16.41 -9.59
C ILE A 261 15.07 -15.90 -10.15
N LEU A 262 15.53 -14.71 -9.77
CA LEU A 262 16.80 -14.14 -10.22
C LEU A 262 17.99 -15.00 -9.82
N ALA A 263 18.03 -15.49 -8.59
CA ALA A 263 19.10 -16.38 -8.11
C ALA A 263 19.13 -17.70 -8.90
N GLN A 264 17.97 -18.24 -9.26
CA GLN A 264 17.88 -19.46 -10.05
C GLN A 264 18.13 -19.20 -11.55
N ALA A 265 17.76 -18.05 -12.09
CA ALA A 265 18.10 -17.61 -13.45
C ALA A 265 19.62 -17.59 -13.64
N GLU A 266 20.35 -16.99 -12.71
CA GLU A 266 21.82 -16.99 -12.70
C GLU A 266 22.37 -18.43 -12.68
N SER A 267 21.80 -19.32 -11.85
CA SER A 267 22.24 -20.70 -11.70
C SER A 267 22.08 -21.55 -12.97
N VAL A 268 21.09 -21.26 -13.81
CA VAL A 268 20.87 -21.93 -15.12
C VAL A 268 21.56 -21.22 -16.28
N GLY A 269 22.23 -20.08 -16.03
CA GLY A 269 22.95 -19.29 -17.03
C GLY A 269 22.07 -18.33 -17.82
N LEU A 270 20.85 -18.01 -17.37
CA LEU A 270 19.99 -16.97 -17.93
C LEU A 270 20.40 -15.62 -17.33
N THR A 271 21.19 -14.86 -18.08
CA THR A 271 21.85 -13.62 -17.61
C THR A 271 21.34 -12.37 -18.32
N VAL A 272 20.20 -12.46 -19.03
CA VAL A 272 19.55 -11.30 -19.64
C VAL A 272 18.92 -10.41 -18.57
N PRO A 273 18.74 -9.10 -18.84
CA PRO A 273 18.03 -8.21 -17.92
C PRO A 273 16.60 -8.67 -17.65
N PHE A 274 16.13 -8.36 -16.44
CA PHE A 274 14.75 -8.60 -16.04
C PHE A 274 14.02 -7.26 -15.86
N LEU A 275 12.72 -7.27 -16.14
CA LEU A 275 11.82 -6.13 -15.93
C LEU A 275 10.67 -6.56 -15.04
N GLY A 276 10.14 -5.62 -14.25
CA GLY A 276 9.04 -5.90 -13.31
C GLY A 276 8.01 -4.80 -13.20
N GLY A 277 6.96 -5.09 -12.44
CA GLY A 277 5.98 -4.11 -11.96
C GLY A 277 6.39 -3.50 -10.62
N ASP A 278 5.47 -2.77 -10.00
CA ASP A 278 5.66 -2.11 -8.70
C ASP A 278 5.97 -3.06 -7.54
N GLY A 279 5.58 -4.33 -7.67
CA GLY A 279 5.96 -5.40 -6.73
C GLY A 279 7.45 -5.69 -6.63
N TRP A 280 8.30 -4.97 -7.39
CA TRP A 280 9.74 -5.04 -7.24
C TRP A 280 10.30 -4.02 -6.25
N ASP A 281 9.50 -3.09 -5.76
CA ASP A 281 9.97 -2.08 -4.83
C ASP A 281 10.34 -2.72 -3.48
N GLY A 282 11.61 -2.66 -3.14
CA GLY A 282 12.20 -3.38 -1.99
C GLY A 282 13.03 -4.62 -2.37
N LEU A 283 13.15 -4.93 -3.67
CA LEU A 283 13.89 -6.09 -4.18
C LEU A 283 15.39 -6.04 -3.85
N GLU A 284 15.96 -4.87 -3.59
CA GLU A 284 17.38 -4.70 -3.23
C GLU A 284 17.78 -5.47 -1.96
N GLY A 285 16.80 -5.82 -1.12
CA GLY A 285 17.01 -6.67 0.04
C GLY A 285 17.11 -8.17 -0.26
N TYR A 286 16.71 -8.59 -1.47
CA TYR A 286 16.51 -9.99 -1.86
C TYR A 286 17.31 -10.41 -3.09
N ALA A 287 17.91 -9.48 -3.81
CA ALA A 287 18.74 -9.74 -4.97
C ALA A 287 20.05 -8.95 -4.89
N THR A 288 21.10 -9.46 -5.53
CA THR A 288 22.40 -8.80 -5.60
C THR A 288 22.42 -7.71 -6.67
N ALA A 289 23.33 -6.75 -6.55
CA ALA A 289 23.50 -5.70 -7.55
C ALA A 289 23.84 -6.27 -8.95
N ASP A 290 24.55 -7.40 -9.02
CA ASP A 290 24.86 -8.05 -10.30
C ASP A 290 23.60 -8.66 -10.94
N GLN A 291 22.70 -9.26 -10.15
CA GLN A 291 21.41 -9.79 -10.61
C GLN A 291 20.45 -8.70 -11.07
N LEU A 292 20.53 -7.51 -10.46
CA LEU A 292 19.69 -6.35 -10.80
C LEU A 292 20.29 -5.47 -11.91
N LYS A 293 21.44 -5.86 -12.46
CA LYS A 293 22.10 -5.06 -13.47
C LYS A 293 21.23 -4.92 -14.72
N ASP A 294 21.07 -3.67 -15.17
CA ASP A 294 20.25 -3.32 -16.34
C ASP A 294 18.76 -3.77 -16.23
N SER A 295 18.30 -4.02 -14.99
CA SER A 295 16.91 -4.33 -14.66
C SER A 295 16.15 -3.06 -14.27
N TYR A 296 14.84 -3.03 -14.58
CA TYR A 296 13.98 -1.86 -14.35
C TYR A 296 12.58 -2.32 -13.91
N PHE A 297 11.90 -1.48 -13.17
CA PHE A 297 10.52 -1.71 -12.78
C PHE A 297 9.68 -0.43 -12.80
N CYS A 298 8.34 -0.58 -12.81
CA CYS A 298 7.44 0.54 -12.76
C CYS A 298 7.24 0.99 -11.31
N ALA A 299 7.77 2.17 -10.95
CA ALA A 299 7.67 2.70 -9.60
C ALA A 299 6.51 3.70 -9.45
N CYS A 300 5.82 3.65 -8.32
CA CYS A 300 4.73 4.57 -8.01
C CYS A 300 5.20 5.95 -7.54
N TYR A 301 6.42 6.06 -7.07
CA TYR A 301 6.99 7.28 -6.50
C TYR A 301 8.48 7.38 -6.81
N ALA A 302 8.90 8.54 -7.25
CA ALA A 302 10.32 8.83 -7.47
C ALA A 302 10.91 9.47 -6.20
N LYS A 303 11.98 8.90 -5.68
CA LYS A 303 12.70 9.44 -4.51
C LYS A 303 13.12 10.87 -4.76
N GLY A 304 12.86 11.75 -3.79
CA GLY A 304 13.13 13.18 -3.89
C GLY A 304 11.96 14.02 -4.44
N SER A 305 10.82 13.39 -4.81
CA SER A 305 9.66 14.12 -5.31
C SER A 305 8.96 14.96 -4.25
N SER A 306 9.01 14.57 -2.98
CA SER A 306 8.43 15.32 -1.87
C SER A 306 9.35 15.33 -0.65
N ALA A 307 10.22 16.35 -0.55
CA ALA A 307 11.09 16.51 0.60
C ALA A 307 10.30 16.63 1.93
N ALA A 308 9.13 17.28 1.89
CA ALA A 308 8.29 17.45 3.08
C ALA A 308 7.81 16.10 3.64
N PHE A 309 7.38 15.18 2.78
CA PHE A 309 7.00 13.82 3.18
C PHE A 309 8.22 13.04 3.69
N GLU A 310 9.31 13.04 2.94
CA GLU A 310 10.50 12.25 3.25
C GLU A 310 11.13 12.66 4.59
N ASP A 311 11.20 13.97 4.85
CA ASP A 311 11.70 14.53 6.12
C ASP A 311 10.74 14.21 7.29
N ALA A 312 9.42 14.31 7.06
CA ALA A 312 8.43 13.99 8.09
C ALA A 312 8.44 12.48 8.42
N TYR A 313 8.52 11.61 7.41
CA TYR A 313 8.61 10.18 7.62
C TYR A 313 9.87 9.81 8.43
N LYS A 314 11.02 10.37 8.04
CA LYS A 314 12.26 10.16 8.76
C LYS A 314 12.23 10.68 10.20
N ALA A 315 11.59 11.82 10.43
CA ALA A 315 11.44 12.39 11.78
C ALA A 315 10.57 11.51 12.67
N GLU A 316 9.52 10.89 12.11
CA GLU A 316 8.58 10.04 12.84
C GLU A 316 9.15 8.65 13.13
N TYR A 317 9.75 8.01 12.12
CA TYR A 317 10.16 6.60 12.21
C TYR A 317 11.68 6.41 12.42
N GLY A 318 12.46 7.48 12.41
CA GLY A 318 13.92 7.45 12.62
C GLY A 318 14.72 6.97 11.41
N GLU A 319 14.06 6.62 10.32
CA GLU A 319 14.67 6.12 9.08
C GLU A 319 13.97 6.70 7.85
N ALA A 320 14.62 6.60 6.69
CA ALA A 320 14.00 6.96 5.42
C ALA A 320 12.85 5.99 5.11
N TYR A 321 11.84 6.44 4.33
CA TYR A 321 10.80 5.54 3.85
C TYR A 321 11.43 4.39 3.02
N PRO A 322 10.90 3.17 3.18
CA PRO A 322 11.55 1.98 2.61
C PRO A 322 11.31 1.83 1.10
N ASN A 323 10.14 2.24 0.60
CA ASN A 323 9.69 2.05 -0.77
C ASN A 323 8.55 3.00 -1.13
N GLY A 324 8.10 3.00 -2.40
CA GLY A 324 7.02 3.85 -2.92
C GLY A 324 5.62 3.57 -2.34
N PHE A 325 5.44 2.50 -1.58
CA PHE A 325 4.16 2.18 -0.93
C PHE A 325 3.88 3.11 0.26
N ALA A 326 4.90 3.63 0.94
CA ALA A 326 4.70 4.59 2.03
C ALA A 326 4.05 5.90 1.56
N PRO A 327 4.52 6.59 0.48
CA PRO A 327 3.82 7.74 -0.06
C PRO A 327 2.43 7.41 -0.63
N LEU A 328 2.18 6.21 -1.17
CA LEU A 328 0.85 5.80 -1.58
C LEU A 328 -0.10 5.62 -0.39
N GLY A 329 0.37 5.06 0.73
CA GLY A 329 -0.39 4.96 1.97
C GLY A 329 -0.76 6.35 2.52
N TYR A 330 0.15 7.30 2.42
CA TYR A 330 -0.09 8.70 2.79
C TYR A 330 -1.21 9.32 1.92
N ASP A 331 -1.15 9.15 0.60
CA ASP A 331 -2.17 9.67 -0.33
C ASP A 331 -3.52 8.96 -0.18
N ALA A 332 -3.54 7.66 0.10
CA ALA A 332 -4.78 6.93 0.37
C ALA A 332 -5.46 7.45 1.65
N ALA A 333 -4.68 7.70 2.72
CA ALA A 333 -5.21 8.31 3.93
C ALA A 333 -5.68 9.76 3.70
N MET A 334 -4.96 10.53 2.89
CA MET A 334 -5.39 11.87 2.48
C MET A 334 -6.74 11.83 1.75
N THR A 335 -6.92 10.86 0.86
CA THR A 335 -8.17 10.66 0.12
C THR A 335 -9.32 10.33 1.06
N VAL A 336 -9.12 9.39 1.98
CA VAL A 336 -10.13 9.03 2.99
C VAL A 336 -10.49 10.23 3.87
N VAL A 337 -9.51 10.98 4.36
CA VAL A 337 -9.73 12.14 5.22
C VAL A 337 -10.41 13.27 4.47
N TYR A 338 -10.14 13.44 3.17
CA TYR A 338 -10.85 14.39 2.32
C TYR A 338 -12.36 14.09 2.29
N GLY A 339 -12.74 12.83 2.09
CA GLY A 339 -14.14 12.41 2.12
C GLY A 339 -14.76 12.56 3.52
N ILE A 340 -14.06 12.14 4.59
CA ILE A 340 -14.50 12.31 5.97
C ILE A 340 -14.78 13.79 6.27
N LYS A 341 -13.89 14.69 5.84
CA LYS A 341 -14.09 16.12 6.05
C LYS A 341 -15.39 16.63 5.40
N ALA A 342 -15.72 16.18 4.22
CA ALA A 342 -16.95 16.57 3.55
C ALA A 342 -18.20 16.09 4.31
N ALA A 343 -18.22 14.87 4.84
CA ALA A 343 -19.30 14.35 5.64
C ALA A 343 -19.45 15.11 6.99
N GLU A 344 -18.33 15.44 7.63
CA GLU A 344 -18.31 16.25 8.85
C GLU A 344 -18.77 17.69 8.62
N ASP A 345 -18.38 18.30 7.49
CA ASP A 345 -18.82 19.64 7.09
C ASP A 345 -20.34 19.68 6.81
N ALA A 346 -20.91 18.56 6.36
CA ALA A 346 -22.35 18.39 6.19
C ALA A 346 -23.10 18.13 7.51
N GLY A 347 -22.38 17.94 8.62
CA GLY A 347 -22.96 17.70 9.94
C GLY A 347 -23.59 16.33 10.11
N LEU A 348 -23.15 15.33 9.33
CA LEU A 348 -23.65 13.96 9.39
C LEU A 348 -23.09 13.20 10.61
N GLU A 349 -23.86 12.23 11.09
CA GLU A 349 -23.44 11.39 12.23
C GLU A 349 -22.47 10.29 11.74
N ALA A 350 -21.27 10.25 12.30
CA ALA A 350 -20.24 9.30 11.94
C ALA A 350 -20.71 7.84 12.08
N GLY A 351 -20.41 7.01 11.10
CA GLY A 351 -20.76 5.59 11.06
C GLY A 351 -22.14 5.26 10.47
N THR A 352 -22.97 6.26 10.20
CA THR A 352 -24.24 6.04 9.47
C THR A 352 -24.02 5.79 7.99
N ASP A 353 -24.99 5.16 7.32
CA ASP A 353 -24.90 4.91 5.87
C ASP A 353 -24.89 6.24 5.09
N GLU A 354 -25.59 7.26 5.56
CA GLU A 354 -25.58 8.61 4.96
C GLU A 354 -24.19 9.25 5.06
N TYR A 355 -23.50 9.08 6.19
CA TYR A 355 -22.12 9.54 6.37
C TYR A 355 -21.17 8.84 5.40
N LYS A 356 -21.23 7.51 5.32
CA LYS A 356 -20.37 6.72 4.44
C LYS A 356 -20.62 7.08 2.98
N GLN A 357 -21.87 7.24 2.58
CA GLN A 357 -22.20 7.66 1.21
C GLN A 357 -21.66 9.06 0.90
N ALA A 358 -21.76 10.01 1.83
CA ALA A 358 -21.19 11.34 1.66
C ALA A 358 -19.65 11.30 1.51
N VAL A 359 -18.96 10.41 2.23
CA VAL A 359 -17.53 10.17 2.05
C VAL A 359 -17.23 9.66 0.66
N ILE A 360 -17.97 8.65 0.17
CA ILE A 360 -17.82 8.07 -1.16
C ILE A 360 -18.05 9.13 -2.25
N ASP A 361 -19.15 9.86 -2.17
CA ASP A 361 -19.53 10.88 -3.17
C ASP A 361 -18.48 12.01 -3.22
N ALA A 362 -17.95 12.41 -2.06
CA ALA A 362 -16.92 13.43 -1.99
C ALA A 362 -15.61 12.97 -2.62
N ILE A 363 -15.19 11.72 -2.38
CA ILE A 363 -13.99 11.14 -2.99
C ILE A 363 -14.18 11.08 -4.50
N ALA A 364 -15.29 10.53 -4.99
CA ALA A 364 -15.56 10.36 -6.42
C ALA A 364 -15.54 11.70 -7.19
N GLY A 365 -16.07 12.77 -6.59
CA GLY A 365 -16.11 14.11 -7.20
C GLY A 365 -14.93 15.01 -6.86
N GLY A 366 -13.97 14.53 -6.05
CA GLY A 366 -12.91 15.33 -5.46
C GLY A 366 -11.67 15.48 -6.32
N THR A 367 -10.82 16.42 -5.90
CA THR A 367 -9.44 16.56 -6.36
C THR A 367 -8.51 16.43 -5.15
N ILE A 368 -7.59 15.49 -5.21
CA ILE A 368 -6.64 15.20 -4.14
C ILE A 368 -5.28 15.77 -4.53
N GLU A 369 -4.74 16.64 -3.70
CA GLU A 369 -3.38 17.19 -3.86
C GLU A 369 -2.37 16.26 -3.17
N GLY A 370 -2.21 15.05 -3.71
CA GLY A 370 -1.35 14.02 -3.15
C GLY A 370 0.14 14.30 -3.35
N ILE A 371 0.96 13.62 -2.56
CA ILE A 371 2.43 13.68 -2.68
C ILE A 371 2.96 12.87 -3.86
N THR A 372 2.17 11.91 -4.36
CA THR A 372 2.47 11.14 -5.58
C THR A 372 1.90 11.80 -6.84
N GLY A 373 1.33 13.00 -6.73
CA GLY A 373 0.73 13.80 -7.80
C GLY A 373 -0.67 14.29 -7.41
N THR A 374 -1.14 15.35 -8.07
CA THR A 374 -2.53 15.77 -7.96
C THR A 374 -3.41 14.86 -8.81
N PHE A 375 -4.54 14.39 -8.27
CA PHE A 375 -5.41 13.48 -9.00
C PHE A 375 -6.89 13.66 -8.72
N THR A 376 -7.69 13.30 -9.69
CA THR A 376 -9.14 13.07 -9.63
C THR A 376 -9.40 11.60 -9.93
N PHE A 377 -10.64 11.17 -9.83
CA PHE A 377 -11.02 9.80 -10.17
C PHE A 377 -11.76 9.74 -11.50
N ASP A 378 -11.47 8.69 -12.29
CA ASP A 378 -12.24 8.36 -13.49
C ASP A 378 -13.55 7.62 -13.12
N GLU A 379 -14.32 7.23 -14.15
CA GLU A 379 -15.57 6.50 -14.00
C GLU A 379 -15.43 5.11 -13.37
N HIS A 380 -14.21 4.56 -13.34
CA HIS A 380 -13.88 3.28 -12.71
C HIS A 380 -13.14 3.45 -11.37
N HIS A 381 -13.18 4.64 -10.78
CA HIS A 381 -12.51 4.98 -9.52
C HIS A 381 -10.98 4.83 -9.52
N ASN A 382 -10.36 4.93 -10.72
CA ASN A 382 -8.91 4.98 -10.84
C ASN A 382 -8.42 6.44 -10.79
N PRO A 383 -7.25 6.71 -10.22
CA PRO A 383 -6.72 8.07 -10.18
C PRO A 383 -6.20 8.51 -11.55
N VAL A 384 -6.67 9.66 -11.99
CA VAL A 384 -6.12 10.39 -13.13
C VAL A 384 -5.13 11.41 -12.60
N LYS A 385 -3.85 11.05 -12.59
CA LYS A 385 -2.76 11.87 -12.02
C LYS A 385 -2.21 12.87 -13.03
N SER A 386 -1.89 14.10 -12.55
CA SER A 386 -1.28 15.18 -13.32
C SER A 386 0.00 15.69 -12.66
#